data_012f6cbb366adf81eb953b5afc3f7f12
#
_entry.id   012f6cbb366adf81eb953b5afc3f7f12
#
_cell.length_a   1.000
_cell.length_b   1.000
_cell.length_c   1.000
_cell.angle_alpha   90.00
_cell.angle_beta   90.00
_cell.angle_gamma   90.00
#
_symmetry.space_group_name_H-M   'P 1'
#
loop_
_entity.id
_entity.type
_entity.pdbx_description
1 polymer ?
#
loop_
_entity_poly.entity_id
_entity_poly.type
_entity_poly.pdbx_seq_one_letter_code
_entity_poly.pdbx_strand_id
1 'polypeptide(L)'
;MVFKLLDREAAVASIPQEEWRSVARRFALLALLVVGITAHAVQFYLSLRQFESGPPVAPTTYVARFTEIAATEGRPYRDFPVEYPPVSLAAIEVAAGPNGNETGAHMVWLILICDLATVAALSYGWGPRTAVAYLFLTAPLLGFLYTTIDLIAVALAVGAVALVVRGRDRLGGVALAAAILAKVWPLVLVPMLVLQRKRRAIVWSSASLALGTFVWVWWGGASGLLQVATQRQTPGWEYESLVGSVIWALGRNFVIVNDSTRVGVAPGWAKAMLLVAALAGIAAVWYRASRRRPPELGFPATAAISILMLSAPLLSPPYMIWLAPWAAIAWMERSGYVRWLLAALMLVSGLMFLAFSSEYLYYHTVWSVKAILLLRNALLAAVPAVYLLEPRISPSTGPAPMGVETRLKIRPSASS
;
A
#
# COMPACT_ATOMS: atom_id res chain seq x y z
N MET A 1 49.99 -24.52 21.11
CA MET A 1 49.06 -23.54 20.48
C MET A 1 48.25 -24.15 19.31
N VAL A 2 48.85 -25.05 18.52
CA VAL A 2 48.18 -25.72 17.37
C VAL A 2 47.05 -26.66 17.79
N PHE A 3 47.18 -27.40 18.92
CA PHE A 3 46.16 -28.31 19.41
C PHE A 3 44.84 -27.63 19.84
N LYS A 4 44.89 -26.36 20.30
CA LYS A 4 43.67 -25.58 20.64
C LYS A 4 42.87 -25.10 19.41
N LEU A 5 43.48 -25.07 18.22
CA LEU A 5 42.80 -24.76 16.96
C LEU A 5 42.05 -25.97 16.41
N LEU A 6 42.63 -27.17 16.55
CA LEU A 6 42.02 -28.43 16.11
C LEU A 6 40.76 -28.79 16.94
N ASP A 7 40.82 -28.53 18.25
CA ASP A 7 39.62 -28.67 19.12
C ASP A 7 38.49 -27.73 18.77
N ARG A 8 38.80 -26.55 18.23
CA ARG A 8 37.75 -25.62 17.74
C ARG A 8 37.11 -26.08 16.42
N GLU A 9 37.87 -26.69 15.53
CA GLU A 9 37.32 -27.26 14.28
C GLU A 9 36.44 -28.48 14.56
N ALA A 10 36.84 -29.34 15.52
CA ALA A 10 36.01 -30.47 15.95
C ALA A 10 34.72 -30.04 16.64
N ALA A 11 34.77 -28.95 17.43
CA ALA A 11 33.57 -28.37 18.08
C ALA A 11 32.59 -27.76 17.07
N VAL A 12 33.10 -27.18 15.96
CA VAL A 12 32.25 -26.65 14.88
C VAL A 12 31.60 -27.77 14.07
N ALA A 13 32.28 -28.91 13.90
CA ALA A 13 31.75 -30.09 13.19
C ALA A 13 30.65 -30.82 13.94
N SER A 14 30.44 -30.52 15.25
CA SER A 14 29.45 -31.15 16.10
C SER A 14 28.10 -30.39 16.20
N ILE A 15 27.99 -29.20 15.59
CA ILE A 15 26.74 -28.44 15.61
C ILE A 15 25.72 -29.14 14.67
N PRO A 16 24.54 -29.54 15.16
CA PRO A 16 23.51 -30.17 14.35
C PRO A 16 23.16 -29.29 13.12
N GLN A 17 22.99 -29.93 11.97
CA GLN A 17 22.69 -29.21 10.71
C GLN A 17 21.47 -28.27 10.83
N GLU A 18 20.54 -28.59 11.71
CA GLU A 18 19.37 -27.75 12.00
C GLU A 18 19.73 -26.43 12.72
N GLU A 19 20.71 -26.45 13.61
CA GLU A 19 21.20 -25.25 14.30
C GLU A 19 21.89 -24.31 13.30
N TRP A 20 22.74 -24.83 12.43
CA TRP A 20 23.35 -24.04 11.34
C TRP A 20 22.31 -23.41 10.44
N ARG A 21 21.28 -24.15 10.05
CA ARG A 21 20.16 -23.61 9.25
C ARG A 21 19.41 -22.51 9.98
N SER A 22 19.21 -22.63 11.29
CA SER A 22 18.52 -21.61 12.11
C SER A 22 19.36 -20.34 12.22
N VAL A 23 20.65 -20.47 12.45
CA VAL A 23 21.62 -19.35 12.51
C VAL A 23 21.71 -18.64 11.16
N ALA A 24 21.89 -19.38 10.07
CA ALA A 24 21.92 -18.82 8.73
C ALA A 24 20.64 -18.05 8.35
N ARG A 25 19.45 -18.58 8.75
CA ARG A 25 18.17 -17.89 8.56
C ARG A 25 18.09 -16.59 9.35
N ARG A 26 18.60 -16.54 10.59
CA ARG A 26 18.63 -15.31 11.39
C ARG A 26 19.56 -14.28 10.79
N PHE A 27 20.75 -14.67 10.34
CA PHE A 27 21.69 -13.78 9.64
C PHE A 27 21.09 -13.25 8.33
N ALA A 28 20.45 -14.10 7.52
CA ALA A 28 19.80 -13.68 6.29
C ALA A 28 18.66 -12.66 6.57
N LEU A 29 17.84 -12.88 7.59
CA LEU A 29 16.81 -11.94 7.98
C LEU A 29 17.41 -10.61 8.46
N LEU A 30 18.48 -10.65 9.26
CA LEU A 30 19.15 -9.44 9.73
C LEU A 30 19.77 -8.67 8.54
N ALA A 31 20.43 -9.37 7.61
CA ALA A 31 20.99 -8.75 6.42
C ALA A 31 19.89 -8.08 5.56
N LEU A 32 18.78 -8.77 5.32
CA LEU A 32 17.64 -8.21 4.58
C LEU A 32 17.03 -6.99 5.31
N LEU A 33 16.94 -7.04 6.64
CA LEU A 33 16.47 -5.93 7.45
C LEU A 33 17.40 -4.73 7.31
N VAL A 34 18.72 -4.92 7.44
CA VAL A 34 19.72 -3.86 7.29
C VAL A 34 19.66 -3.26 5.89
N VAL A 35 19.63 -4.09 4.84
CA VAL A 35 19.53 -3.62 3.45
C VAL A 35 18.24 -2.85 3.23
N GLY A 36 17.10 -3.36 3.71
CA GLY A 36 15.82 -2.68 3.58
C GLY A 36 15.79 -1.33 4.30
N ILE A 37 16.22 -1.27 5.55
CA ILE A 37 16.30 -0.03 6.32
C ILE A 37 17.26 0.97 5.64
N THR A 38 18.41 0.50 5.17
CA THR A 38 19.38 1.37 4.49
C THR A 38 18.79 1.95 3.21
N ALA A 39 18.10 1.14 2.39
CA ALA A 39 17.46 1.61 1.17
C ALA A 39 16.41 2.69 1.46
N HIS A 40 15.54 2.48 2.46
CA HIS A 40 14.54 3.47 2.89
C HIS A 40 15.20 4.75 3.43
N ALA A 41 16.24 4.63 4.27
CA ALA A 41 16.97 5.76 4.83
C ALA A 41 17.69 6.57 3.74
N VAL A 42 18.30 5.90 2.77
CA VAL A 42 18.94 6.57 1.62
C VAL A 42 17.91 7.32 0.80
N GLN A 43 16.79 6.69 0.45
CA GLN A 43 15.75 7.35 -0.33
C GLN A 43 15.11 8.51 0.43
N PHE A 44 14.84 8.35 1.72
CA PHE A 44 14.40 9.45 2.58
C PHE A 44 15.37 10.62 2.51
N TYR A 45 16.67 10.36 2.71
CA TYR A 45 17.71 11.39 2.64
C TYR A 45 17.75 12.08 1.27
N LEU A 46 17.69 11.31 0.17
CA LEU A 46 17.69 11.87 -1.18
C LEU A 46 16.45 12.73 -1.44
N SER A 47 15.27 12.27 -1.01
CA SER A 47 14.02 13.03 -1.15
C SER A 47 14.05 14.31 -0.31
N LEU A 48 14.58 14.26 0.91
CA LEU A 48 14.72 15.43 1.76
C LEU A 48 15.68 16.45 1.13
N ARG A 49 16.85 16.00 0.68
CA ARG A 49 17.85 16.87 0.02
C ARG A 49 17.33 17.49 -1.28
N GLN A 50 16.47 16.80 -2.00
CA GLN A 50 15.81 17.34 -3.20
C GLN A 50 15.02 18.61 -2.85
N PHE A 51 14.34 18.64 -1.71
CA PHE A 51 13.58 19.82 -1.28
C PHE A 51 14.42 20.86 -0.53
N GLU A 52 15.37 20.46 0.29
CA GLU A 52 16.20 21.41 1.06
C GLU A 52 17.24 22.15 0.21
N SER A 53 17.78 21.49 -0.81
CA SER A 53 18.92 22.02 -1.60
C SER A 53 18.69 21.98 -3.11
N GLY A 54 17.53 21.51 -3.54
CA GLY A 54 17.15 21.40 -4.95
C GLY A 54 16.59 22.71 -5.53
N PRO A 55 16.29 22.73 -6.83
CA PRO A 55 15.61 23.84 -7.46
C PRO A 55 14.19 24.03 -6.88
N PRO A 56 13.58 25.20 -7.09
CA PRO A 56 12.18 25.42 -6.74
C PRO A 56 11.26 24.32 -7.27
N VAL A 57 10.27 23.92 -6.48
CA VAL A 57 9.32 22.87 -6.82
C VAL A 57 8.56 23.28 -8.10
N ALA A 58 8.58 22.41 -9.11
CA ALA A 58 7.86 22.69 -10.35
C ALA A 58 6.34 22.73 -10.11
N PRO A 59 5.60 23.64 -10.77
CA PRO A 59 4.15 23.84 -10.58
C PRO A 59 3.29 22.59 -10.81
N THR A 60 3.78 21.66 -11.64
CA THR A 60 3.07 20.41 -12.02
C THR A 60 3.23 19.27 -11.00
N THR A 61 3.88 19.51 -9.86
CA THR A 61 4.12 18.48 -8.86
C THR A 61 2.99 18.40 -7.83
N TYR A 62 2.84 17.22 -7.18
CA TYR A 62 1.92 17.07 -6.05
C TYR A 62 2.22 18.05 -4.92
N VAL A 63 3.50 18.32 -4.65
CA VAL A 63 3.92 19.25 -3.58
C VAL A 63 3.50 20.68 -3.90
N ALA A 64 3.59 21.13 -5.16
CA ALA A 64 3.10 22.43 -5.56
C ALA A 64 1.58 22.55 -5.30
N ARG A 65 0.82 21.51 -5.62
CA ARG A 65 -0.62 21.47 -5.33
C ARG A 65 -0.92 21.49 -3.84
N PHE A 66 -0.12 20.82 -3.01
CA PHE A 66 -0.27 20.88 -1.54
C PHE A 66 -0.01 22.29 -1.00
N THR A 67 1.06 22.93 -1.49
CA THR A 67 1.39 24.31 -1.13
C THR A 67 0.28 25.28 -1.55
N GLU A 68 -0.28 25.11 -2.75
CA GLU A 68 -1.41 25.90 -3.24
C GLU A 68 -2.64 25.72 -2.34
N ILE A 69 -3.03 24.48 -2.02
CA ILE A 69 -4.17 24.20 -1.15
C ILE A 69 -4.00 24.89 0.21
N ALA A 70 -2.81 24.75 0.82
CA ALA A 70 -2.55 25.31 2.14
C ALA A 70 -2.44 26.86 2.13
N ALA A 71 -2.02 27.47 1.01
CA ALA A 71 -1.92 28.91 0.87
C ALA A 71 -3.23 29.58 0.44
N THR A 72 -4.23 28.82 -0.01
CA THR A 72 -5.50 29.38 -0.50
C THR A 72 -6.37 29.81 0.68
N GLU A 73 -6.72 31.09 0.71
CA GLU A 73 -7.65 31.63 1.71
C GLU A 73 -9.07 31.10 1.52
N GLY A 74 -9.79 30.90 2.60
CA GLY A 74 -11.16 30.41 2.59
C GLY A 74 -11.31 29.00 3.15
N ARG A 75 -12.49 28.44 3.04
CA ARG A 75 -12.82 27.08 3.55
C ARG A 75 -12.64 26.07 2.42
N PRO A 76 -11.74 25.10 2.56
CA PRO A 76 -11.61 23.99 1.62
C PRO A 76 -12.97 23.32 1.35
N TYR A 77 -13.18 22.85 0.14
CA TYR A 77 -14.41 22.27 -0.42
C TYR A 77 -15.58 23.24 -0.61
N ARG A 78 -15.63 24.35 0.11
CA ARG A 78 -16.71 25.31 0.05
C ARG A 78 -16.35 26.51 -0.83
N ASP A 79 -15.21 27.12 -0.54
CA ASP A 79 -14.77 28.36 -1.19
C ASP A 79 -13.81 28.06 -2.33
N PHE A 80 -13.07 26.94 -2.25
CA PHE A 80 -12.24 26.42 -3.33
C PHE A 80 -12.25 24.88 -3.38
N PRO A 81 -12.01 24.28 -4.57
CA PRO A 81 -12.08 22.83 -4.73
C PRO A 81 -10.86 22.10 -4.17
N VAL A 82 -11.11 20.99 -3.48
CA VAL A 82 -10.08 20.08 -2.94
C VAL A 82 -10.43 18.64 -3.29
N GLU A 83 -9.47 17.93 -3.87
CA GLU A 83 -9.61 16.54 -4.28
C GLU A 83 -9.21 15.51 -3.21
N TYR A 84 -8.74 15.97 -2.06
CA TYR A 84 -8.29 15.11 -0.95
C TYR A 84 -9.36 15.03 0.14
N PRO A 85 -9.64 13.82 0.68
CA PRO A 85 -10.50 13.69 1.85
C PRO A 85 -9.91 14.37 3.10
N PRO A 86 -10.73 14.63 4.17
CA PRO A 86 -10.37 15.54 5.25
C PRO A 86 -9.12 15.15 6.05
N VAL A 87 -8.83 13.85 6.23
CA VAL A 87 -7.62 13.43 6.97
C VAL A 87 -6.37 13.70 6.12
N SER A 88 -6.42 13.49 4.81
CA SER A 88 -5.31 13.88 3.93
C SER A 88 -5.17 15.40 3.83
N LEU A 89 -6.29 16.14 3.81
CA LEU A 89 -6.22 17.61 3.85
C LEU A 89 -5.57 18.09 5.15
N ALA A 90 -5.95 17.55 6.31
CA ALA A 90 -5.31 17.90 7.58
C ALA A 90 -3.80 17.58 7.58
N ALA A 91 -3.38 16.51 6.90
CA ALA A 91 -1.98 16.18 6.76
C ALA A 91 -1.23 17.17 5.84
N ILE A 92 -1.88 17.66 4.78
CA ILE A 92 -1.36 18.72 3.91
C ILE A 92 -1.17 20.00 4.71
N GLU A 93 -2.16 20.40 5.50
CA GLU A 93 -2.09 21.59 6.37
C GLU A 93 -0.95 21.48 7.41
N VAL A 94 -0.78 20.32 8.02
CA VAL A 94 0.31 20.06 8.97
C VAL A 94 1.69 20.14 8.30
N ALA A 95 1.79 19.71 7.04
CA ALA A 95 3.05 19.77 6.29
C ALA A 95 3.25 21.12 5.58
N ALA A 96 2.29 22.02 5.61
CA ALA A 96 2.39 23.31 4.93
C ALA A 96 3.61 24.12 5.40
N GLY A 97 4.30 24.69 4.44
CA GLY A 97 5.41 25.62 4.63
C GLY A 97 5.19 26.86 3.77
N PRO A 98 5.98 27.92 3.98
CA PRO A 98 5.88 29.18 3.25
C PRO A 98 6.14 29.03 1.73
N ASN A 99 6.74 27.94 1.31
CA ASN A 99 7.00 27.64 -0.11
C ASN A 99 6.95 26.13 -0.38
N GLY A 100 7.00 25.76 -1.67
CA GLY A 100 6.93 24.35 -2.09
C GLY A 100 8.07 23.47 -1.56
N ASN A 101 9.26 24.03 -1.43
CA ASN A 101 10.41 23.27 -0.94
C ASN A 101 10.25 22.92 0.54
N GLU A 102 9.81 23.85 1.38
CA GLU A 102 9.56 23.59 2.80
C GLU A 102 8.36 22.66 2.99
N THR A 103 7.26 22.86 2.27
CA THR A 103 6.14 21.93 2.25
C THR A 103 6.59 20.53 1.85
N GLY A 104 7.44 20.40 0.83
CA GLY A 104 8.01 19.13 0.40
C GLY A 104 8.87 18.46 1.48
N ALA A 105 9.75 19.21 2.13
CA ALA A 105 10.57 18.69 3.21
C ALA A 105 9.74 18.20 4.41
N HIS A 106 8.75 18.98 4.83
CA HIS A 106 7.81 18.57 5.90
C HIS A 106 7.00 17.32 5.51
N MET A 107 6.57 17.25 4.24
CA MET A 107 5.86 16.07 3.73
C MET A 107 6.75 14.82 3.78
N VAL A 108 8.03 14.93 3.40
CA VAL A 108 8.99 13.80 3.46
C VAL A 108 9.12 13.29 4.91
N TRP A 109 9.19 14.18 5.91
CA TRP A 109 9.20 13.79 7.32
C TRP A 109 7.90 13.10 7.75
N LEU A 110 6.76 13.64 7.34
CA LEU A 110 5.45 13.03 7.64
C LEU A 110 5.34 11.63 7.04
N ILE A 111 5.78 11.45 5.80
CA ILE A 111 5.78 10.14 5.12
C ILE A 111 6.76 9.16 5.79
N LEU A 112 7.92 9.61 6.26
CA LEU A 112 8.81 8.75 7.06
C LEU A 112 8.12 8.24 8.32
N ILE A 113 7.39 9.10 9.05
CA ILE A 113 6.60 8.67 10.22
C ILE A 113 5.57 7.62 9.83
N CYS A 114 4.88 7.80 8.70
CA CYS A 114 3.91 6.82 8.19
C CYS A 114 4.57 5.50 7.78
N ASP A 115 5.76 5.54 7.18
CA ASP A 115 6.53 4.35 6.81
C ASP A 115 6.95 3.56 8.04
N LEU A 116 7.54 4.23 9.03
CA LEU A 116 7.89 3.62 10.32
C LEU A 116 6.66 3.06 11.05
N ALA A 117 5.53 3.77 11.02
CA ALA A 117 4.27 3.30 11.58
C ALA A 117 3.76 2.03 10.86
N THR A 118 3.92 1.96 9.53
CA THR A 118 3.57 0.77 8.73
C THR A 118 4.45 -0.43 9.12
N VAL A 119 5.77 -0.23 9.23
CA VAL A 119 6.72 -1.25 9.69
C VAL A 119 6.37 -1.74 11.10
N ALA A 120 6.09 -0.81 12.01
CA ALA A 120 5.70 -1.13 13.40
C ALA A 120 4.36 -1.90 13.44
N ALA A 121 3.36 -1.48 12.67
CA ALA A 121 2.06 -2.12 12.58
C ALA A 121 2.16 -3.55 12.01
N LEU A 122 2.96 -3.76 10.97
CA LEU A 122 3.23 -5.09 10.40
C LEU A 122 3.97 -5.99 11.40
N SER A 123 4.99 -5.47 12.08
CA SER A 123 5.68 -6.20 13.15
C SER A 123 4.74 -6.58 14.29
N TYR A 124 3.90 -5.64 14.72
CA TYR A 124 2.93 -5.86 15.78
C TYR A 124 1.84 -6.86 15.37
N GLY A 125 1.26 -6.74 14.17
CA GLY A 125 0.17 -7.60 13.70
C GLY A 125 0.63 -9.03 13.37
N TRP A 126 1.70 -9.16 12.61
CA TRP A 126 2.12 -10.42 11.95
C TRP A 126 3.57 -10.83 12.24
N GLY A 127 4.29 -10.02 12.98
CA GLY A 127 5.67 -10.30 13.37
C GLY A 127 6.73 -9.65 12.46
N PRO A 128 8.00 -9.60 12.94
CA PRO A 128 9.07 -8.84 12.30
C PRO A 128 9.43 -9.32 10.88
N ARG A 129 9.21 -10.59 10.56
CA ARG A 129 9.44 -11.12 9.21
C ARG A 129 8.54 -10.47 8.16
N THR A 130 7.30 -10.13 8.53
CA THR A 130 6.36 -9.43 7.63
C THR A 130 6.82 -7.99 7.38
N ALA A 131 7.35 -7.32 8.41
CA ALA A 131 7.94 -6.00 8.23
C ALA A 131 9.19 -6.03 7.33
N VAL A 132 10.06 -7.05 7.46
CA VAL A 132 11.19 -7.26 6.54
C VAL A 132 10.70 -7.51 5.11
N ALA A 133 9.66 -8.32 4.92
CA ALA A 133 9.08 -8.54 3.61
C ALA A 133 8.53 -7.25 3.00
N TYR A 134 7.91 -6.37 3.80
CA TYR A 134 7.45 -5.05 3.37
C TYR A 134 8.61 -4.19 2.90
N LEU A 135 9.68 -4.04 3.70
CA LEU A 135 10.86 -3.26 3.32
C LEU A 135 11.49 -3.75 2.01
N PHE A 136 11.51 -5.08 1.81
CA PHE A 136 12.00 -5.68 0.57
C PHE A 136 11.09 -5.41 -0.64
N LEU A 137 9.77 -5.59 -0.47
CA LEU A 137 8.81 -5.41 -1.56
C LEU A 137 8.60 -3.94 -1.94
N THR A 138 8.81 -3.00 -1.00
CA THR A 138 8.76 -1.56 -1.28
C THR A 138 10.03 -0.99 -1.85
N ALA A 139 11.17 -1.70 -1.73
CA ALA A 139 12.46 -1.21 -2.25
C ALA A 139 12.41 -0.72 -3.71
N PRO A 140 11.76 -1.42 -4.66
CA PRO A 140 11.62 -0.91 -6.02
C PRO A 140 10.72 0.33 -6.14
N LEU A 141 9.83 0.58 -5.18
CA LEU A 141 8.86 1.68 -5.18
C LEU A 141 9.37 2.93 -4.45
N LEU A 142 10.56 2.91 -3.89
CA LEU A 142 11.08 3.97 -3.03
C LEU A 142 11.07 5.35 -3.70
N GLY A 143 11.29 5.42 -5.01
CA GLY A 143 11.19 6.66 -5.75
C GLY A 143 9.81 7.33 -5.68
N PHE A 144 8.74 6.54 -5.53
CA PHE A 144 7.38 7.04 -5.34
C PHE A 144 6.99 7.21 -3.87
N LEU A 145 7.66 6.50 -2.94
CA LEU A 145 7.23 6.39 -1.56
C LEU A 145 7.18 7.76 -0.85
N TYR A 146 8.24 8.54 -0.96
CA TYR A 146 8.41 9.82 -0.25
C TYR A 146 7.90 11.03 -1.03
N THR A 147 7.31 10.85 -2.20
CA THR A 147 6.83 11.94 -3.06
C THR A 147 5.31 12.11 -3.05
N THR A 148 4.58 11.24 -2.32
CA THR A 148 3.10 11.23 -2.31
C THR A 148 2.56 11.05 -0.90
N ILE A 149 1.31 11.51 -0.67
CA ILE A 149 0.63 11.39 0.62
C ILE A 149 -0.06 10.02 0.83
N ASP A 150 0.05 9.13 -0.13
CA ASP A 150 -0.67 7.85 -0.15
C ASP A 150 -0.36 6.97 1.06
N LEU A 151 0.86 7.06 1.58
CA LEU A 151 1.31 6.26 2.72
C LEU A 151 0.57 6.59 4.03
N ILE A 152 -0.05 7.76 4.13
CA ILE A 152 -0.88 8.13 5.29
C ILE A 152 -2.07 7.16 5.42
N ALA A 153 -2.81 6.98 4.33
CA ALA A 153 -3.94 6.05 4.30
C ALA A 153 -3.48 4.59 4.48
N VAL A 154 -2.31 4.23 3.94
CA VAL A 154 -1.71 2.90 4.09
C VAL A 154 -1.36 2.62 5.55
N ALA A 155 -0.63 3.52 6.22
CA ALA A 155 -0.22 3.36 7.61
C ALA A 155 -1.44 3.21 8.54
N LEU A 156 -2.46 4.04 8.33
CA LEU A 156 -3.72 3.97 9.08
C LEU A 156 -4.47 2.66 8.82
N ALA A 157 -4.55 2.20 7.57
CA ALA A 157 -5.25 0.96 7.20
C ALA A 157 -4.55 -0.28 7.76
N VAL A 158 -3.21 -0.35 7.63
CA VAL A 158 -2.40 -1.46 8.18
C VAL A 158 -2.45 -1.45 9.70
N GLY A 159 -2.31 -0.28 10.33
CA GLY A 159 -2.45 -0.10 11.77
C GLY A 159 -3.83 -0.53 12.28
N ALA A 160 -4.89 -0.17 11.56
CA ALA A 160 -6.26 -0.57 11.89
C ALA A 160 -6.42 -2.09 11.90
N VAL A 161 -5.97 -2.78 10.84
CA VAL A 161 -6.09 -4.23 10.75
C VAL A 161 -5.17 -4.92 11.76
N ALA A 162 -3.96 -4.43 11.99
CA ALA A 162 -3.05 -4.95 13.02
C ALA A 162 -3.68 -4.88 14.44
N LEU A 163 -4.32 -3.76 14.76
CA LEU A 163 -5.05 -3.59 16.02
C LEU A 163 -6.22 -4.60 16.15
N VAL A 164 -6.98 -4.81 15.08
CA VAL A 164 -8.09 -5.78 15.05
C VAL A 164 -7.57 -7.22 15.21
N VAL A 165 -6.49 -7.57 14.52
CA VAL A 165 -5.83 -8.89 14.64
C VAL A 165 -5.38 -9.13 16.08
N ARG A 166 -4.93 -8.09 16.78
CA ARG A 166 -4.50 -8.15 18.19
C ARG A 166 -5.66 -7.97 19.19
N GLY A 167 -6.91 -7.99 18.73
CA GLY A 167 -8.10 -7.92 19.60
C GLY A 167 -8.44 -6.50 20.09
N ARG A 168 -7.75 -5.46 19.61
CA ARG A 168 -8.04 -4.07 19.94
C ARG A 168 -9.10 -3.49 18.98
N ASP A 169 -10.23 -4.15 18.89
CA ASP A 169 -11.27 -3.91 17.88
C ASP A 169 -11.76 -2.45 17.83
N ARG A 170 -11.91 -1.76 18.99
CA ARG A 170 -12.37 -0.37 19.03
C ARG A 170 -11.39 0.58 18.35
N LEU A 171 -10.11 0.52 18.75
CA LEU A 171 -9.06 1.36 18.17
C LEU A 171 -8.86 1.04 16.69
N GLY A 172 -8.90 -0.26 16.32
CA GLY A 172 -8.81 -0.68 14.94
C GLY A 172 -9.97 -0.13 14.09
N GLY A 173 -11.19 -0.10 14.64
CA GLY A 173 -12.34 0.50 13.96
C GLY A 173 -12.18 2.01 13.72
N VAL A 174 -11.75 2.76 14.74
CA VAL A 174 -11.48 4.21 14.62
C VAL A 174 -10.37 4.47 13.58
N ALA A 175 -9.27 3.72 13.66
CA ALA A 175 -8.16 3.86 12.71
C ALA A 175 -8.57 3.53 11.27
N LEU A 176 -9.46 2.54 11.05
CA LEU A 176 -9.98 2.23 9.72
C LEU A 176 -10.86 3.36 9.17
N ALA A 177 -11.69 3.97 10.02
CA ALA A 177 -12.45 5.16 9.62
C ALA A 177 -11.53 6.31 9.22
N ALA A 178 -10.47 6.58 9.99
CA ALA A 178 -9.46 7.58 9.65
C ALA A 178 -8.76 7.26 8.32
N ALA A 179 -8.42 5.98 8.08
CA ALA A 179 -7.85 5.54 6.80
C ALA A 179 -8.78 5.82 5.61
N ILE A 180 -10.10 5.55 5.76
CA ILE A 180 -11.11 5.82 4.72
C ILE A 180 -11.26 7.34 4.51
N LEU A 181 -11.21 8.14 5.59
CA LEU A 181 -11.24 9.60 5.53
C LEU A 181 -9.90 10.23 5.08
N ALA A 182 -8.81 9.46 5.04
CA ALA A 182 -7.59 9.87 4.37
C ALA A 182 -7.66 9.57 2.86
N LYS A 183 -8.18 8.40 2.49
CA LYS A 183 -8.38 7.99 1.09
C LYS A 183 -9.44 6.90 1.04
N VAL A 184 -10.33 6.92 0.06
CA VAL A 184 -11.52 6.05 0.03
C VAL A 184 -11.18 4.56 -0.12
N TRP A 185 -10.04 4.20 -0.73
CA TRP A 185 -9.70 2.82 -1.05
C TRP A 185 -9.69 1.84 0.15
N PRO A 186 -9.38 2.21 1.41
CA PRO A 186 -9.42 1.27 2.52
C PRO A 186 -10.80 0.70 2.81
N LEU A 187 -11.86 1.28 2.24
CA LEU A 187 -13.21 0.73 2.30
C LEU A 187 -13.28 -0.73 1.78
N VAL A 188 -12.39 -1.10 0.85
CA VAL A 188 -12.28 -2.47 0.31
C VAL A 188 -11.92 -3.52 1.38
N LEU A 189 -11.39 -3.08 2.54
CA LEU A 189 -11.02 -3.95 3.65
C LEU A 189 -12.17 -4.21 4.64
N VAL A 190 -13.24 -3.43 4.58
CA VAL A 190 -14.39 -3.57 5.50
C VAL A 190 -15.02 -4.98 5.45
N PRO A 191 -15.20 -5.63 4.29
CA PRO A 191 -15.73 -6.98 4.23
C PRO A 191 -14.92 -8.01 5.05
N MET A 192 -13.62 -7.80 5.22
CA MET A 192 -12.77 -8.62 6.08
C MET A 192 -13.28 -8.61 7.53
N LEU A 193 -13.65 -7.44 8.08
CA LEU A 193 -14.17 -7.32 9.44
C LEU A 193 -15.49 -8.08 9.61
N VAL A 194 -16.33 -8.03 8.57
CA VAL A 194 -17.61 -8.76 8.55
C VAL A 194 -17.37 -10.26 8.58
N LEU A 195 -16.47 -10.77 7.72
CA LEU A 195 -16.13 -12.19 7.62
C LEU A 195 -15.49 -12.73 8.90
N GLN A 196 -14.70 -11.92 9.58
CA GLN A 196 -14.08 -12.28 10.86
C GLN A 196 -15.01 -12.03 12.06
N ARG A 197 -16.26 -11.59 11.82
CA ARG A 197 -17.26 -11.29 12.86
C ARG A 197 -16.78 -10.28 13.90
N LYS A 198 -15.97 -9.31 13.50
CA LYS A 198 -15.42 -8.25 14.34
C LYS A 198 -16.43 -7.13 14.59
N ARG A 199 -17.57 -7.48 15.20
CA ARG A 199 -18.70 -6.55 15.41
C ARG A 199 -18.30 -5.24 16.05
N ARG A 200 -17.42 -5.27 17.07
CA ARG A 200 -16.95 -4.04 17.74
C ARG A 200 -16.16 -3.14 16.79
N ALA A 201 -15.27 -3.71 15.98
CA ALA A 201 -14.51 -2.95 14.99
C ALA A 201 -15.44 -2.32 13.94
N ILE A 202 -16.46 -3.07 13.47
CA ILE A 202 -17.46 -2.56 12.51
C ILE A 202 -18.23 -1.38 13.11
N VAL A 203 -18.78 -1.51 14.33
CA VAL A 203 -19.56 -0.44 14.98
C VAL A 203 -18.70 0.80 15.16
N TRP A 204 -17.47 0.69 15.69
CA TRP A 204 -16.60 1.84 15.89
C TRP A 204 -16.12 2.44 14.56
N SER A 205 -15.87 1.63 13.54
CA SER A 205 -15.52 2.15 12.21
C SER A 205 -16.70 2.92 11.60
N SER A 206 -17.90 2.36 11.65
CA SER A 206 -19.11 3.02 11.11
C SER A 206 -19.44 4.30 11.87
N ALA A 207 -19.39 4.29 13.20
CA ALA A 207 -19.66 5.45 14.02
C ALA A 207 -18.64 6.57 13.80
N SER A 208 -17.35 6.24 13.79
CA SER A 208 -16.26 7.20 13.54
C SER A 208 -16.30 7.74 12.11
N LEU A 209 -16.59 6.90 11.12
CA LEU A 209 -16.76 7.33 9.74
C LEU A 209 -17.96 8.26 9.58
N ALA A 210 -19.10 7.91 10.17
CA ALA A 210 -20.30 8.76 10.15
C ALA A 210 -20.04 10.12 10.82
N LEU A 211 -19.40 10.12 12.00
CA LEU A 211 -19.03 11.35 12.69
C LEU A 211 -18.04 12.20 11.86
N GLY A 212 -16.98 11.59 11.33
CA GLY A 212 -16.00 12.30 10.51
C GLY A 212 -16.63 12.85 9.22
N THR A 213 -17.51 12.09 8.56
CA THR A 213 -18.26 12.56 7.39
C THR A 213 -19.23 13.68 7.76
N PHE A 214 -19.90 13.59 8.90
CA PHE A 214 -20.78 14.67 9.38
C PHE A 214 -19.98 15.95 9.61
N VAL A 215 -18.86 15.89 10.32
CA VAL A 215 -17.96 17.04 10.54
C VAL A 215 -17.47 17.61 9.21
N TRP A 216 -17.09 16.75 8.27
CA TRP A 216 -16.66 17.16 6.93
C TRP A 216 -17.76 17.93 6.18
N VAL A 217 -18.97 17.37 6.12
CA VAL A 217 -20.13 18.01 5.46
C VAL A 217 -20.54 19.31 6.16
N TRP A 218 -20.51 19.33 7.48
CA TRP A 218 -20.82 20.52 8.27
C TRP A 218 -19.83 21.65 8.02
N TRP A 219 -18.52 21.33 7.92
CA TRP A 219 -17.47 22.32 7.74
C TRP A 219 -17.25 22.70 6.27
N GLY A 220 -17.14 21.72 5.38
CA GLY A 220 -16.78 21.89 3.97
C GLY A 220 -17.97 21.86 3.00
N GLY A 221 -19.20 21.59 3.50
CA GLY A 221 -20.38 21.44 2.65
C GLY A 221 -20.50 20.05 2.01
N ALA A 222 -21.71 19.70 1.58
CA ALA A 222 -21.98 18.42 0.90
C ALA A 222 -21.24 18.29 -0.44
N SER A 223 -20.91 19.41 -1.08
CA SER A 223 -20.10 19.44 -2.32
C SER A 223 -18.74 18.80 -2.15
N GLY A 224 -18.13 18.85 -0.94
CA GLY A 224 -16.84 18.24 -0.67
C GLY A 224 -16.80 16.73 -0.94
N LEU A 225 -17.88 16.00 -0.67
CA LEU A 225 -17.99 14.58 -0.97
C LEU A 225 -17.94 14.33 -2.49
N LEU A 226 -18.61 15.17 -3.27
CA LEU A 226 -18.60 15.06 -4.74
C LEU A 226 -17.24 15.46 -5.31
N GLN A 227 -16.60 16.49 -4.76
CA GLN A 227 -15.29 16.95 -5.24
C GLN A 227 -14.24 15.86 -5.18
N VAL A 228 -14.14 15.12 -4.07
CA VAL A 228 -13.19 13.99 -3.96
C VAL A 228 -13.43 12.94 -5.03
N ALA A 229 -14.67 12.73 -5.44
CA ALA A 229 -15.03 11.77 -6.48
C ALA A 229 -14.89 12.33 -7.90
N THR A 230 -15.10 13.65 -8.09
CA THR A 230 -15.27 14.24 -9.42
C THR A 230 -14.14 15.17 -9.85
N GLN A 231 -13.40 15.78 -8.91
CA GLN A 231 -12.37 16.77 -9.21
C GLN A 231 -11.30 16.28 -10.19
N ARG A 232 -10.97 14.98 -10.12
CA ARG A 232 -10.03 14.34 -11.04
C ARG A 232 -10.70 13.61 -12.21
N GLN A 233 -12.02 13.81 -12.41
CA GLN A 233 -12.74 13.25 -13.56
C GLN A 233 -12.49 14.08 -14.82
N THR A 234 -11.26 14.05 -15.31
CA THR A 234 -10.92 14.57 -16.61
C THR A 234 -11.43 13.64 -17.73
N PRO A 235 -11.74 14.15 -18.93
CA PRO A 235 -12.09 13.31 -20.06
C PRO A 235 -10.93 12.38 -20.43
N GLY A 236 -11.26 11.15 -20.85
CA GLY A 236 -10.27 10.13 -21.23
C GLY A 236 -9.82 9.22 -20.08
N TRP A 237 -9.04 8.22 -20.46
CA TRP A 237 -8.40 7.27 -19.54
C TRP A 237 -7.00 7.75 -19.23
N GLU A 238 -6.56 7.68 -18.00
CA GLU A 238 -5.14 7.86 -17.73
C GLU A 238 -4.35 6.77 -18.43
N TYR A 239 -3.28 7.16 -19.11
CA TYR A 239 -2.51 6.23 -19.96
C TYR A 239 -1.91 5.06 -19.16
N GLU A 240 -1.73 5.20 -17.87
CA GLU A 240 -1.26 4.15 -16.97
C GLU A 240 -2.36 3.20 -16.47
N SER A 241 -3.64 3.59 -16.58
CA SER A 241 -4.76 2.70 -16.26
C SER A 241 -4.77 1.48 -17.19
N LEU A 242 -5.46 0.40 -16.79
CA LEU A 242 -5.55 -0.80 -17.61
C LEU A 242 -6.05 -0.47 -19.02
N VAL A 243 -7.15 0.25 -19.14
CA VAL A 243 -7.76 0.61 -20.42
C VAL A 243 -6.87 1.62 -21.17
N GLY A 244 -6.36 2.63 -20.46
CA GLY A 244 -5.51 3.66 -21.05
C GLY A 244 -4.22 3.08 -21.65
N SER A 245 -3.58 2.14 -20.95
CA SER A 245 -2.35 1.50 -21.41
C SER A 245 -2.54 0.70 -22.71
N VAL A 246 -3.68 0.01 -22.83
CA VAL A 246 -4.02 -0.72 -24.07
C VAL A 246 -4.29 0.26 -25.23
N ILE A 247 -5.09 1.31 -24.98
CA ILE A 247 -5.40 2.33 -26.01
C ILE A 247 -4.11 3.02 -26.46
N TRP A 248 -3.21 3.35 -25.55
CA TRP A 248 -1.92 3.96 -25.89
C TRP A 248 -1.00 2.99 -26.64
N ALA A 249 -0.96 1.72 -26.25
CA ALA A 249 -0.20 0.70 -26.97
C ALA A 249 -0.68 0.53 -28.42
N LEU A 250 -1.99 0.67 -28.67
CA LEU A 250 -2.59 0.64 -30.01
C LEU A 250 -2.34 1.91 -30.84
N GLY A 251 -1.47 2.81 -30.40
CA GLY A 251 -1.00 3.96 -31.18
C GLY A 251 -1.83 5.23 -31.04
N ARG A 252 -2.79 5.30 -30.10
CA ARG A 252 -3.50 6.56 -29.84
C ARG A 252 -2.61 7.55 -29.11
N ASN A 253 -2.63 8.81 -29.54
CA ASN A 253 -1.92 9.87 -28.88
C ASN A 253 -2.54 10.21 -27.52
N PHE A 254 -1.72 10.68 -26.62
CA PHE A 254 -2.18 11.24 -25.34
C PHE A 254 -2.31 12.76 -25.41
N VAL A 255 -3.13 13.29 -24.53
CA VAL A 255 -3.26 14.73 -24.26
C VAL A 255 -3.04 14.97 -22.77
N ILE A 256 -2.44 16.08 -22.42
CA ILE A 256 -2.29 16.51 -21.04
C ILE A 256 -3.48 17.38 -20.67
N VAL A 257 -4.23 16.98 -19.64
CA VAL A 257 -5.40 17.72 -19.15
C VAL A 257 -5.31 17.76 -17.62
N ASN A 258 -5.27 18.95 -17.04
CA ASN A 258 -5.14 19.18 -15.60
C ASN A 258 -4.00 18.31 -14.99
N ASP A 259 -2.80 18.44 -15.52
CA ASP A 259 -1.58 17.73 -15.11
C ASP A 259 -1.68 16.19 -15.15
N SER A 260 -2.66 15.67 -15.87
CA SER A 260 -2.85 14.23 -16.07
C SER A 260 -2.77 13.87 -17.55
N THR A 261 -1.96 12.85 -17.86
CA THR A 261 -1.80 12.35 -19.23
C THR A 261 -2.94 11.40 -19.57
N ARG A 262 -3.77 11.80 -20.54
CA ARG A 262 -5.01 11.10 -20.91
C ARG A 262 -4.96 10.55 -22.32
N VAL A 263 -5.62 9.42 -22.54
CA VAL A 263 -5.78 8.80 -23.87
C VAL A 263 -7.25 8.47 -24.13
N GLY A 264 -7.65 8.65 -25.38
CA GLY A 264 -8.99 8.29 -25.86
C GLY A 264 -10.12 8.98 -25.10
N VAL A 265 -11.29 8.36 -25.13
CA VAL A 265 -12.51 8.81 -24.45
C VAL A 265 -12.90 7.77 -23.38
N ALA A 266 -13.26 8.22 -22.19
CA ALA A 266 -13.75 7.38 -21.11
C ALA A 266 -15.26 7.62 -20.89
N PRO A 267 -16.16 6.97 -21.65
CA PRO A 267 -17.59 7.20 -21.54
C PRO A 267 -18.12 6.72 -20.18
N GLY A 268 -19.15 7.39 -19.66
CA GLY A 268 -19.71 7.10 -18.34
C GLY A 268 -20.17 5.66 -18.19
N TRP A 269 -20.78 5.08 -19.22
CA TRP A 269 -21.20 3.68 -19.21
C TRP A 269 -20.04 2.69 -19.03
N ALA A 270 -18.88 2.95 -19.68
CA ALA A 270 -17.69 2.10 -19.53
C ALA A 270 -17.12 2.17 -18.11
N LYS A 271 -17.05 3.38 -17.52
CA LYS A 271 -16.65 3.57 -16.12
C LYS A 271 -17.62 2.83 -15.17
N ALA A 272 -18.94 2.91 -15.42
CA ALA A 272 -19.95 2.21 -14.64
C ALA A 272 -19.81 0.67 -14.74
N MET A 273 -19.59 0.15 -15.94
CA MET A 273 -19.33 -1.28 -16.13
C MET A 273 -18.10 -1.76 -15.38
N LEU A 274 -16.99 -1.02 -15.43
CA LEU A 274 -15.77 -1.35 -14.69
C LEU A 274 -16.02 -1.30 -13.17
N LEU A 275 -16.78 -0.33 -12.68
CA LEU A 275 -17.15 -0.25 -11.27
C LEU A 275 -17.97 -1.47 -10.85
N VAL A 276 -18.98 -1.86 -11.62
CA VAL A 276 -19.80 -3.05 -11.34
C VAL A 276 -18.95 -4.33 -11.36
N ALA A 277 -18.07 -4.46 -12.35
CA ALA A 277 -17.14 -5.58 -12.44
C ALA A 277 -16.18 -5.62 -11.23
N ALA A 278 -15.70 -4.46 -10.79
CA ALA A 278 -14.85 -4.35 -9.61
C ALA A 278 -15.60 -4.78 -8.34
N LEU A 279 -16.80 -4.29 -8.12
CA LEU A 279 -17.61 -4.65 -6.97
C LEU A 279 -17.91 -6.16 -6.94
N ALA A 280 -18.27 -6.75 -8.08
CA ALA A 280 -18.49 -8.19 -8.22
C ALA A 280 -17.19 -8.98 -7.96
N GLY A 281 -16.06 -8.53 -8.51
CA GLY A 281 -14.76 -9.18 -8.30
C GLY A 281 -14.29 -9.10 -6.84
N ILE A 282 -14.41 -7.94 -6.21
CA ILE A 282 -14.10 -7.76 -4.77
C ILE A 282 -15.00 -8.65 -3.91
N ALA A 283 -16.30 -8.70 -4.22
CA ALA A 283 -17.23 -9.60 -3.53
C ALA A 283 -16.84 -11.06 -3.69
N ALA A 284 -16.46 -11.49 -4.89
CA ALA A 284 -15.97 -12.85 -5.17
C ALA A 284 -14.70 -13.18 -4.37
N VAL A 285 -13.74 -12.25 -4.30
CA VAL A 285 -12.51 -12.40 -3.50
C VAL A 285 -12.87 -12.63 -2.03
N TRP A 286 -13.69 -11.77 -1.44
CA TRP A 286 -14.05 -11.88 -0.03
C TRP A 286 -14.96 -13.08 0.26
N TYR A 287 -15.88 -13.41 -0.65
CA TYR A 287 -16.65 -14.65 -0.55
C TYR A 287 -15.74 -15.87 -0.54
N ARG A 288 -14.74 -15.91 -1.42
CA ARG A 288 -13.76 -17.00 -1.45
C ARG A 288 -12.92 -17.02 -0.16
N ALA A 289 -12.47 -15.86 0.34
CA ALA A 289 -11.73 -15.76 1.60
C ALA A 289 -12.53 -16.31 2.79
N SER A 290 -13.84 -16.07 2.82
CA SER A 290 -14.72 -16.58 3.89
C SER A 290 -14.79 -18.11 3.96
N ARG A 291 -14.49 -18.79 2.84
CA ARG A 291 -14.54 -20.25 2.72
C ARG A 291 -13.20 -20.92 3.03
N ARG A 292 -12.12 -20.16 3.24
CA ARG A 292 -10.79 -20.72 3.56
C ARG A 292 -10.60 -20.89 5.06
N ARG A 293 -9.90 -21.97 5.42
CA ARG A 293 -9.53 -22.30 6.80
C ARG A 293 -8.05 -22.73 6.82
N PRO A 294 -7.16 -22.10 7.56
CA PRO A 294 -7.35 -20.87 8.35
C PRO A 294 -7.64 -19.64 7.46
N PRO A 295 -8.25 -18.57 8.01
CA PRO A 295 -8.53 -17.38 7.24
C PRO A 295 -7.24 -16.66 6.85
N GLU A 296 -7.14 -16.34 5.56
CA GLU A 296 -6.05 -15.54 5.02
C GLU A 296 -6.46 -14.07 4.99
N LEU A 297 -5.51 -13.16 5.07
CA LEU A 297 -5.76 -11.72 5.03
C LEU A 297 -4.98 -11.01 3.92
N GLY A 298 -3.70 -11.32 3.80
CA GLY A 298 -2.80 -10.61 2.90
C GLY A 298 -3.16 -10.82 1.45
N PHE A 299 -3.30 -12.06 1.03
CA PHE A 299 -3.55 -12.35 -0.39
C PHE A 299 -4.94 -11.88 -0.86
N PRO A 300 -6.06 -12.14 -0.15
CA PRO A 300 -7.35 -11.58 -0.54
C PRO A 300 -7.38 -10.04 -0.49
N ALA A 301 -6.72 -9.38 0.47
CA ALA A 301 -6.63 -7.92 0.48
C ALA A 301 -5.85 -7.40 -0.73
N THR A 302 -4.70 -8.02 -1.06
CA THR A 302 -3.92 -7.67 -2.26
C THR A 302 -4.76 -7.84 -3.52
N ALA A 303 -5.49 -8.95 -3.66
CA ALA A 303 -6.36 -9.23 -4.80
C ALA A 303 -7.51 -8.21 -4.92
N ALA A 304 -8.16 -7.89 -3.81
CA ALA A 304 -9.27 -6.93 -3.80
C ALA A 304 -8.82 -5.50 -4.15
N ILE A 305 -7.66 -5.06 -3.62
CA ILE A 305 -7.07 -3.75 -3.96
C ILE A 305 -6.62 -3.74 -5.43
N SER A 306 -6.05 -4.85 -5.94
CA SER A 306 -5.68 -4.97 -7.36
C SER A 306 -6.88 -4.80 -8.27
N ILE A 307 -8.02 -5.41 -7.95
CA ILE A 307 -9.27 -5.24 -8.72
C ILE A 307 -9.73 -3.79 -8.71
N LEU A 308 -9.70 -3.14 -7.55
CA LEU A 308 -10.05 -1.72 -7.44
C LEU A 308 -9.16 -0.85 -8.33
N MET A 309 -7.85 -1.10 -8.34
CA MET A 309 -6.88 -0.35 -9.15
C MET A 309 -7.08 -0.59 -10.64
N LEU A 310 -7.31 -1.84 -11.05
CA LEU A 310 -7.55 -2.20 -12.46
C LEU A 310 -8.83 -1.57 -13.04
N SER A 311 -9.83 -1.35 -12.19
CA SER A 311 -11.09 -0.72 -12.59
C SER A 311 -11.03 0.81 -12.61
N ALA A 312 -10.01 1.39 -12.01
CA ALA A 312 -9.89 2.84 -11.90
C ALA A 312 -9.58 3.48 -13.27
N PRO A 313 -10.31 4.53 -13.67
CA PRO A 313 -9.97 5.31 -14.88
C PRO A 313 -8.69 6.14 -14.69
N LEU A 314 -8.24 6.27 -13.43
CA LEU A 314 -7.03 6.94 -13.01
C LEU A 314 -6.22 5.95 -12.18
N LEU A 315 -5.07 5.53 -12.71
CA LEU A 315 -4.13 4.65 -12.04
C LEU A 315 -2.73 5.24 -12.18
N SER A 316 -2.20 5.76 -11.08
CA SER A 316 -0.86 6.33 -11.02
C SER A 316 0.12 5.34 -10.38
N PRO A 317 1.42 5.30 -10.78
CA PRO A 317 2.41 4.38 -10.22
C PRO A 317 2.51 4.41 -8.69
N PRO A 318 2.40 5.57 -8.02
CA PRO A 318 2.40 5.62 -6.55
C PRO A 318 1.31 4.77 -5.88
N TYR A 319 0.21 4.45 -6.57
CA TYR A 319 -0.84 3.61 -5.99
C TYR A 319 -0.39 2.18 -5.70
N MET A 320 0.72 1.72 -6.30
CA MET A 320 1.34 0.44 -5.95
C MET A 320 1.74 0.34 -4.48
N ILE A 321 1.96 1.46 -3.81
CA ILE A 321 2.24 1.55 -2.37
C ILE A 321 1.05 1.00 -1.55
N TRP A 322 -0.20 1.11 -2.05
CA TRP A 322 -1.37 0.55 -1.36
C TRP A 322 -1.32 -0.96 -1.24
N LEU A 323 -0.68 -1.63 -2.20
CA LEU A 323 -0.55 -3.10 -2.23
C LEU A 323 0.56 -3.61 -1.32
N ALA A 324 1.64 -2.86 -1.17
CA ALA A 324 2.90 -3.34 -0.61
C ALA A 324 2.76 -4.02 0.77
N PRO A 325 2.06 -3.47 1.78
CA PRO A 325 1.93 -4.13 3.07
C PRO A 325 1.07 -5.41 3.02
N TRP A 326 0.04 -5.43 2.17
CA TRP A 326 -0.81 -6.62 1.99
C TRP A 326 -0.07 -7.70 1.22
N ALA A 327 0.74 -7.31 0.23
CA ALA A 327 1.66 -8.21 -0.46
C ALA A 327 2.71 -8.80 0.50
N ALA A 328 3.20 -8.03 1.48
CA ALA A 328 4.10 -8.52 2.51
C ALA A 328 3.44 -9.55 3.43
N ILE A 329 2.18 -9.33 3.82
CA ILE A 329 1.40 -10.31 4.57
C ILE A 329 1.15 -11.56 3.70
N ALA A 330 0.73 -11.38 2.45
CA ALA A 330 0.52 -12.47 1.49
C ALA A 330 1.82 -13.28 1.23
N TRP A 331 2.97 -12.61 1.21
CA TRP A 331 4.28 -13.25 1.11
C TRP A 331 4.54 -14.22 2.25
N MET A 332 4.10 -13.88 3.45
CA MET A 332 4.23 -14.77 4.62
C MET A 332 3.18 -15.89 4.63
N GLU A 333 1.98 -15.63 4.10
CA GLU A 333 0.90 -16.61 4.00
C GLU A 333 1.12 -17.64 2.88
N ARG A 334 1.88 -17.28 1.85
CA ARG A 334 2.03 -18.05 0.62
C ARG A 334 3.49 -18.42 0.33
N SER A 335 3.66 -19.39 -0.56
CA SER A 335 4.97 -19.84 -1.03
C SER A 335 4.98 -19.97 -2.56
N GLY A 336 6.13 -20.33 -3.11
CA GLY A 336 6.26 -20.62 -4.53
C GLY A 336 5.96 -19.43 -5.45
N TYR A 337 5.20 -19.67 -6.51
CA TYR A 337 4.95 -18.71 -7.59
C TYR A 337 4.23 -17.43 -7.14
N VAL A 338 3.41 -17.48 -6.08
CA VAL A 338 2.72 -16.28 -5.57
C VAL A 338 3.72 -15.23 -5.09
N ARG A 339 4.78 -15.64 -4.39
CA ARG A 339 5.84 -14.72 -3.97
C ARG A 339 6.54 -14.08 -5.15
N TRP A 340 6.85 -14.87 -6.18
CA TRP A 340 7.49 -14.35 -7.38
C TRP A 340 6.58 -13.41 -8.16
N LEU A 341 5.28 -13.70 -8.24
CA LEU A 341 4.29 -12.80 -8.82
C LEU A 341 4.28 -11.44 -8.10
N LEU A 342 4.23 -11.45 -6.76
CA LEU A 342 4.22 -10.22 -5.98
C LEU A 342 5.54 -9.44 -6.12
N ALA A 343 6.69 -10.13 -6.07
CA ALA A 343 7.99 -9.50 -6.27
C ALA A 343 8.12 -8.91 -7.69
N ALA A 344 7.71 -9.64 -8.71
CA ALA A 344 7.73 -9.17 -10.10
C ALA A 344 6.82 -7.94 -10.29
N LEU A 345 5.62 -7.96 -9.70
CA LEU A 345 4.71 -6.81 -9.74
C LEU A 345 5.35 -5.57 -9.13
N MET A 346 5.97 -5.68 -7.94
CA MET A 346 6.62 -4.54 -7.28
C MET A 346 7.84 -4.07 -8.08
N LEU A 347 8.67 -4.99 -8.58
CA LEU A 347 9.84 -4.65 -9.38
C LEU A 347 9.45 -3.92 -10.68
N VAL A 348 8.50 -4.47 -11.45
CA VAL A 348 8.06 -3.86 -12.71
C VAL A 348 7.39 -2.50 -12.46
N SER A 349 6.66 -2.37 -11.33
CA SER A 349 6.09 -1.09 -10.92
C SER A 349 7.17 -0.06 -10.58
N GLY A 350 8.27 -0.48 -9.95
CA GLY A 350 9.41 0.38 -9.64
C GLY A 350 10.18 0.82 -10.91
N LEU A 351 10.26 -0.02 -11.93
CA LEU A 351 10.88 0.35 -13.20
C LEU A 351 10.16 1.53 -13.89
N MET A 352 8.86 1.73 -13.59
CA MET A 352 8.13 2.90 -14.07
C MET A 352 8.71 4.20 -13.54
N PHE A 353 9.23 4.22 -12.29
CA PHE A 353 9.90 5.42 -11.76
C PHE A 353 11.12 5.81 -12.59
N LEU A 354 11.94 4.85 -12.97
CA LEU A 354 13.11 5.10 -13.81
C LEU A 354 12.71 5.61 -15.21
N ALA A 355 11.63 5.06 -15.76
CA ALA A 355 11.11 5.49 -17.05
C ALA A 355 10.57 6.92 -17.03
N PHE A 356 9.92 7.34 -15.93
CA PHE A 356 9.35 8.69 -15.80
C PHE A 356 10.36 9.74 -15.31
N SER A 357 11.35 9.36 -14.52
CA SER A 357 12.37 10.29 -14.02
C SER A 357 13.36 10.73 -15.10
N SER A 358 13.37 10.06 -16.25
CA SER A 358 14.23 10.36 -17.37
C SER A 358 13.39 10.78 -18.59
N GLU A 359 13.33 12.08 -18.87
CA GLU A 359 12.71 12.60 -20.12
C GLU A 359 13.30 11.92 -21.36
N TYR A 360 14.62 11.65 -21.34
CA TYR A 360 15.31 10.97 -22.41
C TYR A 360 14.77 9.56 -22.66
N LEU A 361 14.58 8.75 -21.60
CA LEU A 361 14.01 7.42 -21.72
C LEU A 361 12.55 7.47 -22.19
N TYR A 362 11.79 8.43 -21.72
CA TYR A 362 10.39 8.60 -22.11
C TYR A 362 10.24 8.90 -23.60
N TYR A 363 11.01 9.84 -24.14
CA TYR A 363 10.90 10.23 -25.55
C TYR A 363 11.59 9.26 -26.52
N HIS A 364 12.67 8.60 -26.13
CA HIS A 364 13.47 7.76 -27.04
C HIS A 364 13.15 6.26 -26.93
N THR A 365 12.45 5.81 -25.89
CA THR A 365 12.14 4.40 -25.64
C THR A 365 10.65 4.14 -25.40
N VAL A 366 9.79 4.85 -26.11
CA VAL A 366 8.31 4.78 -25.94
C VAL A 366 7.78 3.35 -25.94
N TRP A 367 8.33 2.47 -26.79
CA TRP A 367 7.92 1.05 -26.83
C TRP A 367 8.29 0.31 -25.58
N SER A 368 9.45 0.57 -24.96
CA SER A 368 9.86 -0.05 -23.72
C SER A 368 8.95 0.39 -22.56
N VAL A 369 8.59 1.68 -22.51
CA VAL A 369 7.67 2.21 -21.51
C VAL A 369 6.27 1.57 -21.65
N LYS A 370 5.75 1.44 -22.89
CA LYS A 370 4.49 0.75 -23.18
C LYS A 370 4.53 -0.71 -22.72
N ALA A 371 5.62 -1.41 -23.03
CA ALA A 371 5.79 -2.82 -22.64
C ALA A 371 5.84 -3.00 -21.12
N ILE A 372 6.60 -2.17 -20.41
CA ILE A 372 6.69 -2.19 -18.94
C ILE A 372 5.30 -1.92 -18.33
N LEU A 373 4.57 -0.95 -18.87
CA LEU A 373 3.24 -0.57 -18.40
C LEU A 373 2.21 -1.70 -18.61
N LEU A 374 2.19 -2.30 -19.78
CA LEU A 374 1.33 -3.46 -20.08
C LEU A 374 1.69 -4.66 -19.20
N LEU A 375 2.98 -4.93 -19.01
CA LEU A 375 3.45 -6.00 -18.14
C LEU A 375 3.03 -5.75 -16.68
N ARG A 376 3.18 -4.52 -16.15
CA ARG A 376 2.68 -4.16 -14.82
C ARG A 376 1.19 -4.43 -14.69
N ASN A 377 0.39 -3.99 -15.65
CA ASN A 377 -1.06 -4.16 -15.61
C ASN A 377 -1.46 -5.65 -15.74
N ALA A 378 -0.72 -6.43 -16.54
CA ALA A 378 -0.92 -7.88 -16.64
C ALA A 378 -0.58 -8.59 -15.32
N LEU A 379 0.54 -8.25 -14.68
CA LEU A 379 0.90 -8.79 -13.37
C LEU A 379 -0.11 -8.38 -12.29
N LEU A 380 -0.58 -7.13 -12.31
CA LEU A 380 -1.62 -6.66 -11.41
C LEU A 380 -2.94 -7.43 -11.59
N ALA A 381 -3.33 -7.75 -12.83
CA ALA A 381 -4.50 -8.57 -13.16
C ALA A 381 -4.30 -10.06 -12.80
N ALA A 382 -3.07 -10.56 -12.88
CA ALA A 382 -2.74 -11.92 -12.49
C ALA A 382 -2.97 -12.18 -10.98
N VAL A 383 -2.79 -11.16 -10.11
CA VAL A 383 -2.98 -11.31 -8.65
C VAL A 383 -4.40 -11.80 -8.30
N PRO A 384 -5.49 -11.10 -8.66
CA PRO A 384 -6.83 -11.58 -8.39
C PRO A 384 -7.19 -12.83 -9.20
N ALA A 385 -6.70 -12.99 -10.42
CA ALA A 385 -6.93 -14.18 -11.24
C ALA A 385 -6.36 -15.42 -10.55
N VAL A 386 -5.10 -15.39 -10.12
CA VAL A 386 -4.47 -16.47 -9.36
C VAL A 386 -5.26 -16.75 -8.08
N TYR A 387 -5.61 -15.71 -7.31
CA TYR A 387 -6.39 -15.91 -6.09
C TYR A 387 -7.72 -16.58 -6.34
N LEU A 388 -8.46 -16.19 -7.38
CA LEU A 388 -9.80 -16.71 -7.68
C LEU A 388 -9.78 -18.08 -8.36
N LEU A 389 -8.75 -18.40 -9.15
CA LEU A 389 -8.66 -19.65 -9.93
C LEU A 389 -7.90 -20.77 -9.22
N GLU A 390 -7.07 -20.44 -8.22
CA GLU A 390 -6.29 -21.44 -7.49
C GLU A 390 -7.20 -22.56 -6.94
N PRO A 391 -6.90 -23.84 -7.18
CA PRO A 391 -7.72 -24.94 -6.65
C PRO A 391 -7.86 -24.84 -5.14
N ARG A 392 -9.03 -25.23 -4.61
CA ARG A 392 -9.17 -25.41 -3.16
C ARG A 392 -8.22 -26.53 -2.76
N ILE A 393 -7.12 -26.20 -2.11
CA ILE A 393 -6.28 -27.21 -1.50
C ILE A 393 -7.15 -27.83 -0.39
N SER A 394 -7.61 -29.06 -0.59
CA SER A 394 -8.10 -29.88 0.53
C SER A 394 -7.00 -29.88 1.58
N PRO A 395 -7.32 -29.76 2.88
CA PRO A 395 -6.31 -29.85 3.91
C PRO A 395 -5.57 -31.17 3.67
N SER A 396 -4.35 -31.07 3.11
CA SER A 396 -3.47 -32.22 3.02
C SER A 396 -3.26 -32.67 4.46
N THR A 397 -3.33 -33.98 4.69
CA THR A 397 -2.97 -34.66 5.93
C THR A 397 -1.45 -34.56 6.18
N GLY A 398 -0.86 -33.40 5.90
CA GLY A 398 0.50 -33.05 6.27
C GLY A 398 0.57 -32.66 7.73
N PRO A 399 1.71 -32.89 8.41
CA PRO A 399 1.85 -32.61 9.83
C PRO A 399 1.44 -31.16 10.11
N ALA A 400 0.59 -30.98 11.10
CA ALA A 400 0.13 -29.67 11.55
C ALA A 400 1.32 -28.73 11.74
N PRO A 401 1.24 -27.45 11.30
CA PRO A 401 2.29 -26.49 11.59
C PRO A 401 2.48 -26.46 13.08
N MET A 402 3.73 -26.70 13.55
CA MET A 402 4.10 -26.70 14.95
C MET A 402 3.50 -25.46 15.62
N GLY A 403 2.49 -25.68 16.43
CA GLY A 403 1.78 -24.65 17.15
C GLY A 403 2.76 -23.87 18.01
N VAL A 404 2.77 -22.58 17.86
CA VAL A 404 3.22 -21.65 18.91
C VAL A 404 2.14 -21.71 19.99
N GLU A 405 2.13 -22.81 20.77
CA GLU A 405 1.47 -22.88 22.06
C GLU A 405 2.26 -22.03 23.05
N THR A 406 1.97 -20.74 23.06
CA THR A 406 2.36 -19.90 24.19
C THR A 406 1.43 -20.24 25.34
N ARG A 407 1.79 -21.28 26.07
CA ARG A 407 1.21 -21.59 27.41
C ARG A 407 1.63 -20.50 28.39
N LEU A 408 0.90 -19.41 28.45
CA LEU A 408 0.82 -18.60 29.66
C LEU A 408 -0.19 -19.27 30.62
N LYS A 409 0.26 -20.29 31.33
CA LYS A 409 -0.38 -20.73 32.54
C LYS A 409 -0.09 -19.70 33.63
N ILE A 410 -0.97 -18.72 33.77
CA ILE A 410 -1.06 -17.93 35.00
C ILE A 410 -1.64 -18.86 36.06
N ARG A 411 -0.81 -19.30 37.00
CA ARG A 411 -1.26 -19.97 38.24
C ARG A 411 -2.04 -18.92 39.06
N PRO A 412 -3.26 -19.21 39.53
CA PRO A 412 -3.87 -18.39 40.55
C PRO A 412 -3.08 -18.59 41.85
N SER A 413 -2.56 -17.51 42.42
CA SER A 413 -2.02 -17.48 43.77
C SER A 413 -3.17 -17.71 44.75
N ALA A 414 -3.13 -18.82 45.44
CA ALA A 414 -3.96 -19.05 46.62
C ALA A 414 -3.53 -18.07 47.71
N SER A 415 -4.44 -17.18 48.09
CA SER A 415 -4.34 -16.37 49.29
C SER A 415 -4.96 -17.17 50.43
N SER A 416 -4.14 -17.55 51.38
CA SER A 416 -4.54 -17.88 52.75
C SER A 416 -4.80 -16.57 53.51
#